data_f8b263aa1f663478401b00549b9c1650
#
_entry.id   f8b263aa1f663478401b00549b9c1650
#
_cell.length_a   1.000
_cell.length_b   1.000
_cell.length_c   1.000
_cell.angle_alpha   90.00
_cell.angle_beta   90.00
_cell.angle_gamma   90.00
#
_symmetry.space_group_name_H-M   'P 1'
#
loop_
_entity.id
_entity.type
_entity.pdbx_description
1 polymer ?
#
loop_
_entity_poly.entity_id
_entity_poly.type
_entity_poly.pdbx_seq_one_letter_code
_entity_poly.pdbx_strand_id
1 'polypeptide(L)'
;MIDKQFEKEEFKKSVKENVKFLYRKTLEEATQEQIFQAVSYTVKDVIIDNWLKSQKAYEKQDPKIVYYMSMEFLMGRALGNNLINLGAYGEVKEALEELGLDINCIEDQEPDPALGNGGLGRLAACFLDSLATLNY
;
A
#
# COMPACT_ATOMS: atom_id res chain seq x y z
N MET A 1 -4.51 8.41 -15.06
CA MET A 1 -4.05 7.17 -15.72
C MET A 1 -2.84 6.65 -14.95
N ILE A 2 -2.94 5.49 -14.33
CA ILE A 2 -1.84 4.83 -13.62
C ILE A 2 -0.99 4.19 -14.71
N ASP A 3 0.16 4.82 -15.01
CA ASP A 3 0.98 4.52 -16.20
C ASP A 3 2.02 3.40 -16.00
N LYS A 4 2.00 2.68 -14.88
CA LYS A 4 2.83 1.50 -14.68
C LYS A 4 1.90 0.30 -14.57
N GLN A 5 1.81 -0.50 -15.62
CA GLN A 5 1.30 -1.84 -15.51
C GLN A 5 2.13 -2.56 -14.45
N PHE A 6 1.46 -3.15 -13.47
CA PHE A 6 2.07 -3.97 -12.45
C PHE A 6 2.59 -5.23 -13.14
N GLU A 7 3.87 -5.27 -13.49
CA GLU A 7 4.45 -6.45 -14.12
C GLU A 7 4.65 -7.55 -13.08
N LYS A 8 3.92 -8.65 -13.25
CA LYS A 8 3.90 -9.79 -12.33
C LYS A 8 5.29 -10.35 -12.02
N GLU A 9 6.16 -10.47 -13.02
CA GLU A 9 7.52 -10.96 -12.85
C GLU A 9 8.42 -9.99 -12.06
N GLU A 10 8.28 -8.69 -12.33
CA GLU A 10 9.00 -7.65 -11.58
C GLU A 10 8.54 -7.63 -10.12
N PHE A 11 7.24 -7.75 -9.89
CA PHE A 11 6.68 -7.84 -8.54
C PHE A 11 7.23 -9.05 -7.75
N LYS A 12 7.20 -10.26 -8.33
CA LYS A 12 7.74 -11.47 -7.70
C LYS A 12 9.23 -11.33 -7.36
N LYS A 13 9.99 -10.75 -8.28
CA LYS A 13 11.42 -10.48 -8.07
C LYS A 13 11.61 -9.50 -6.91
N SER A 14 10.88 -8.40 -6.89
CA SER A 14 10.98 -7.37 -5.84
C SER A 14 10.62 -7.91 -4.46
N VAL A 15 9.57 -8.74 -4.35
CA VAL A 15 9.21 -9.39 -3.09
C VAL A 15 10.35 -10.27 -2.58
N LYS A 16 10.95 -11.11 -3.44
CA LYS A 16 12.09 -11.95 -3.06
C LYS A 16 13.31 -11.13 -2.65
N GLU A 17 13.60 -10.06 -3.37
CA GLU A 17 14.69 -9.14 -3.05
C GLU A 17 14.45 -8.43 -1.72
N ASN A 18 13.24 -7.97 -1.45
CA ASN A 18 12.88 -7.35 -0.18
C ASN A 18 13.03 -8.34 0.99
N VAL A 19 12.58 -9.59 0.85
CA VAL A 19 12.82 -10.63 1.88
C VAL A 19 14.32 -10.81 2.12
N LYS A 20 15.11 -10.93 1.05
CA LYS A 20 16.56 -11.13 1.14
C LYS A 20 17.27 -9.96 1.81
N PHE A 21 16.98 -8.73 1.42
CA PHE A 21 17.72 -7.56 1.90
C PHE A 21 17.29 -7.13 3.31
N LEU A 22 16.01 -7.24 3.63
CA LEU A 22 15.51 -6.86 4.96
C LEU A 22 15.84 -7.92 6.02
N TYR A 23 15.71 -9.21 5.67
CA TYR A 23 15.77 -10.30 6.66
C TYR A 23 16.92 -11.28 6.45
N ARG A 24 17.67 -11.19 5.35
CA ARG A 24 18.76 -12.13 5.00
C ARG A 24 18.28 -13.58 4.94
N LYS A 25 17.08 -13.77 4.40
CA LYS A 25 16.40 -15.07 4.26
C LYS A 25 15.96 -15.32 2.82
N THR A 26 15.70 -16.57 2.51
CA THR A 26 14.93 -16.94 1.33
C THR A 26 13.42 -16.80 1.61
N LEU A 27 12.60 -16.89 0.57
CA LEU A 27 11.14 -16.80 0.74
C LEU A 27 10.59 -17.96 1.60
N GLU A 28 11.20 -19.15 1.46
CA GLU A 28 10.82 -20.37 2.18
C GLU A 28 11.19 -20.31 3.67
N GLU A 29 12.21 -19.52 4.02
CA GLU A 29 12.67 -19.34 5.41
C GLU A 29 11.97 -18.18 6.12
N ALA A 30 11.29 -17.31 5.35
CA ALA A 30 10.64 -16.12 5.88
C ALA A 30 9.33 -16.48 6.61
N THR A 31 9.04 -15.75 7.69
CA THR A 31 7.73 -15.84 8.33
C THR A 31 6.67 -15.10 7.52
N GLN A 32 5.39 -15.41 7.75
CA GLN A 32 4.27 -14.73 7.09
C GLN A 32 4.32 -13.21 7.29
N GLU A 33 4.67 -12.76 8.50
CA GLU A 33 4.84 -11.34 8.82
C GLU A 33 5.98 -10.71 8.00
N GLN A 34 7.12 -11.40 7.85
CA GLN A 34 8.24 -10.92 7.03
C GLN A 34 7.87 -10.84 5.54
N ILE A 35 7.09 -11.78 5.06
CA ILE A 35 6.57 -11.79 3.68
C ILE A 35 5.58 -10.63 3.50
N PHE A 36 4.64 -10.42 4.44
CA PHE A 36 3.75 -9.25 4.44
C PHE A 36 4.53 -7.95 4.35
N GLN A 37 5.58 -7.79 5.14
CA GLN A 37 6.44 -6.60 5.11
C GLN A 37 7.09 -6.42 3.72
N ALA A 38 7.63 -7.49 3.14
CA ALA A 38 8.27 -7.44 1.82
C ALA A 38 7.27 -7.08 0.71
N VAL A 39 6.07 -7.65 0.74
CA VAL A 39 4.96 -7.31 -0.16
C VAL A 39 4.57 -5.84 0.00
N SER A 40 4.43 -5.37 1.23
CA SER A 40 4.06 -3.98 1.53
C SER A 40 5.11 -2.98 1.03
N TYR A 41 6.39 -3.28 1.17
CA TYR A 41 7.46 -2.46 0.60
C TYR A 41 7.40 -2.41 -0.92
N THR A 42 7.17 -3.54 -1.57
CA THR A 42 7.04 -3.60 -3.04
C THR A 42 5.87 -2.75 -3.54
N VAL A 43 4.72 -2.82 -2.87
CA VAL A 43 3.53 -2.00 -3.20
C VAL A 43 3.80 -0.52 -2.92
N LYS A 44 4.46 -0.21 -1.79
CA LYS A 44 4.83 1.16 -1.43
C LYS A 44 5.69 1.85 -2.49
N ASP A 45 6.63 1.13 -3.10
CA ASP A 45 7.50 1.70 -4.13
C ASP A 45 6.71 2.23 -5.33
N VAL A 46 5.66 1.50 -5.75
CA VAL A 46 4.74 1.95 -6.80
C VAL A 46 3.96 3.20 -6.38
N ILE A 47 3.50 3.24 -5.12
CA ILE A 47 2.79 4.40 -4.55
C ILE A 47 3.71 5.63 -4.53
N ILE A 48 4.97 5.46 -4.14
CA ILE A 48 5.95 6.56 -4.08
C ILE A 48 6.21 7.15 -5.47
N ASP A 49 6.31 6.33 -6.51
CA ASP A 49 6.46 6.83 -7.88
C ASP A 49 5.30 7.75 -8.29
N ASN A 50 4.08 7.40 -7.93
CA ASN A 50 2.91 8.23 -8.17
C ASN A 50 2.90 9.49 -7.31
N TRP A 51 3.30 9.38 -6.06
CA TRP A 51 3.43 10.53 -5.15
C TRP A 51 4.43 11.56 -5.67
N LEU A 52 5.59 11.13 -6.13
CA LEU A 52 6.59 12.03 -6.71
C LEU A 52 6.07 12.80 -7.94
N LYS A 53 5.25 12.14 -8.77
CA LYS A 53 4.58 12.82 -9.90
C LYS A 53 3.61 13.89 -9.41
N SER A 54 2.83 13.59 -8.37
CA SER A 54 1.88 14.54 -7.76
C SER A 54 2.60 15.72 -7.14
N GLN A 55 3.70 15.50 -6.43
CA GLN A 55 4.50 16.59 -5.84
C GLN A 55 5.03 17.54 -6.92
N LYS A 56 5.60 17.01 -8.00
CA LYS A 56 6.07 17.84 -9.12
C LYS A 56 4.93 18.61 -9.79
N ALA A 57 3.73 18.04 -9.86
CA ALA A 57 2.56 18.74 -10.37
C ALA A 57 2.15 19.89 -9.45
N TYR A 58 2.19 19.70 -8.13
CA TYR A 58 1.89 20.74 -7.14
C TYR A 58 2.91 21.89 -7.20
N GLU A 59 4.18 21.59 -7.27
CA GLU A 59 5.23 22.61 -7.44
C GLU A 59 5.03 23.47 -8.71
N LYS A 60 4.57 22.86 -9.79
CA LYS A 60 4.34 23.54 -11.06
C LYS A 60 3.04 24.36 -11.09
N GLN A 61 1.99 23.85 -10.44
CA GLN A 61 0.65 24.44 -10.54
C GLN A 61 0.32 25.36 -9.39
N ASP A 62 1.09 25.32 -8.30
CA ASP A 62 0.88 26.09 -7.07
C ASP A 62 -0.61 26.09 -6.62
N PRO A 63 -1.22 24.89 -6.41
CA PRO A 63 -2.62 24.79 -6.06
C PRO A 63 -2.89 25.26 -4.63
N LYS A 64 -4.13 25.57 -4.32
CA LYS A 64 -4.52 25.78 -2.94
C LYS A 64 -4.39 24.48 -2.14
N ILE A 65 -3.73 24.56 -0.99
CA ILE A 65 -3.51 23.41 -0.11
C ILE A 65 -4.45 23.51 1.09
N VAL A 66 -5.17 22.43 1.35
CA VAL A 66 -6.00 22.29 2.55
C VAL A 66 -5.31 21.36 3.53
N TYR A 67 -5.17 21.78 4.77
CA TYR A 67 -4.58 20.98 5.85
C TYR A 67 -5.69 20.47 6.75
N TYR A 68 -5.89 19.14 6.78
CA TYR A 68 -6.77 18.51 7.74
C TYR A 68 -5.97 18.08 8.96
N MET A 69 -6.28 18.63 10.12
CA MET A 69 -5.59 18.34 11.37
C MET A 69 -6.49 17.54 12.29
N SER A 70 -6.03 16.40 12.75
CA SER A 70 -6.72 15.57 13.73
C SER A 70 -5.71 14.93 14.67
N MET A 71 -6.12 14.69 15.92
CA MET A 71 -5.34 13.91 16.88
C MET A 71 -5.51 12.42 16.69
N GLU A 72 -6.50 11.98 15.91
CA GLU A 72 -6.81 10.58 15.67
C GLU A 72 -7.00 10.33 14.17
N PHE A 73 -6.45 9.21 13.69
CA PHE A 73 -6.64 8.67 12.34
C PHE A 73 -6.81 7.16 12.44
N LEU A 74 -8.05 6.70 12.45
CA LEU A 74 -8.42 5.28 12.56
C LEU A 74 -8.65 4.69 11.16
N MET A 75 -7.58 4.40 10.46
CA MET A 75 -7.62 4.01 9.04
C MET A 75 -8.02 2.54 8.85
N GLY A 76 -7.54 1.64 9.70
CA GLY A 76 -7.64 0.20 9.50
C GLY A 76 -6.64 -0.34 8.47
N ARG A 77 -6.74 -1.61 8.12
CA ARG A 77 -5.86 -2.29 7.15
C ARG A 77 -5.88 -1.60 5.79
N ALA A 78 -4.73 -1.47 5.16
CA ALA A 78 -4.55 -0.66 3.96
C ALA A 78 -4.04 -1.45 2.74
N LEU A 79 -3.40 -2.61 2.91
CA LEU A 79 -2.77 -3.34 1.80
C LEU A 79 -3.77 -3.67 0.69
N GLY A 80 -4.86 -4.36 1.01
CA GLY A 80 -5.89 -4.72 0.03
C GLY A 80 -6.54 -3.50 -0.61
N ASN A 81 -6.86 -2.46 0.17
CA ASN A 81 -7.42 -1.22 -0.34
C ASN A 81 -6.46 -0.53 -1.32
N ASN A 82 -5.17 -0.46 -1.01
CA ASN A 82 -4.17 0.11 -1.90
C ASN A 82 -4.03 -0.68 -3.20
N LEU A 83 -4.05 -2.02 -3.14
CA LEU A 83 -4.01 -2.87 -4.33
C LEU A 83 -5.23 -2.66 -5.23
N ILE A 84 -6.43 -2.52 -4.66
CA ILE A 84 -7.65 -2.21 -5.39
C ILE A 84 -7.54 -0.84 -6.06
N ASN A 85 -7.09 0.19 -5.34
CA ASN A 85 -6.94 1.54 -5.86
C ASN A 85 -5.85 1.65 -6.95
N LEU A 86 -4.83 0.81 -6.90
CA LEU A 86 -3.82 0.67 -7.95
C LEU A 86 -4.31 -0.14 -9.16
N GLY A 87 -5.47 -0.80 -9.06
CA GLY A 87 -5.98 -1.71 -10.08
C GLY A 87 -5.13 -2.99 -10.21
N ALA A 88 -4.36 -3.35 -9.18
CA ALA A 88 -3.34 -4.40 -9.21
C ALA A 88 -3.69 -5.65 -8.37
N TYR A 89 -4.86 -5.66 -7.72
CA TYR A 89 -5.22 -6.74 -6.79
C TYR A 89 -5.17 -8.13 -7.43
N GLY A 90 -5.73 -8.27 -8.63
CA GLY A 90 -5.77 -9.56 -9.35
C GLY A 90 -4.37 -10.04 -9.72
N GLU A 91 -3.54 -9.16 -10.29
CA GLU A 91 -2.18 -9.49 -10.73
C GLU A 91 -1.26 -9.83 -9.54
N VAL A 92 -1.40 -9.09 -8.44
CA VAL A 92 -0.64 -9.38 -7.20
C VAL A 92 -1.09 -10.69 -6.57
N LYS A 93 -2.40 -10.98 -6.54
CA LYS A 93 -2.93 -12.26 -6.08
C LYS A 93 -2.33 -13.43 -6.87
N GLU A 94 -2.39 -13.36 -8.20
CA GLU A 94 -1.81 -14.39 -9.08
C GLU A 94 -0.29 -14.54 -8.86
N ALA A 95 0.43 -13.42 -8.74
CA ALA A 95 1.87 -13.43 -8.50
C ALA A 95 2.23 -14.12 -7.16
N LEU A 96 1.44 -13.87 -6.12
CA LEU A 96 1.62 -14.52 -4.81
C LEU A 96 1.29 -16.01 -4.88
N GLU A 97 0.20 -16.41 -5.57
CA GLU A 97 -0.16 -17.80 -5.79
C GLU A 97 0.96 -18.57 -6.52
N GLU A 98 1.60 -17.96 -7.54
CA GLU A 98 2.76 -18.54 -8.22
C GLU A 98 4.01 -18.69 -7.31
N LEU A 99 4.09 -17.87 -6.26
CA LEU A 99 5.11 -18.01 -5.21
C LEU A 99 4.72 -19.01 -4.11
N GLY A 100 3.55 -19.66 -4.21
CA GLY A 100 3.01 -20.55 -3.19
C GLY A 100 2.44 -19.85 -1.96
N LEU A 101 2.05 -18.58 -2.09
CA LEU A 101 1.54 -17.73 -1.02
C LEU A 101 0.05 -17.42 -1.23
N ASP A 102 -0.71 -17.35 -0.12
CA ASP A 102 -2.11 -16.90 -0.14
C ASP A 102 -2.19 -15.43 0.28
N ILE A 103 -2.77 -14.59 -0.57
CA ILE A 103 -2.93 -13.17 -0.31
C ILE A 103 -3.74 -12.90 0.97
N ASN A 104 -4.74 -13.72 1.28
CA ASN A 104 -5.53 -13.56 2.49
C ASN A 104 -4.68 -13.78 3.75
N CYS A 105 -3.81 -14.79 3.73
CA CYS A 105 -2.87 -15.04 4.82
C CYS A 105 -1.88 -13.89 4.99
N ILE A 106 -1.50 -13.24 3.91
CA ILE A 106 -0.61 -12.07 3.94
C ILE A 106 -1.36 -10.85 4.50
N GLU A 107 -2.57 -10.56 4.03
CA GLU A 107 -3.39 -9.46 4.54
C GLU A 107 -3.71 -9.62 6.04
N ASP A 108 -3.87 -10.85 6.52
CA ASP A 108 -4.14 -11.14 7.94
C ASP A 108 -2.95 -10.82 8.87
N GLN A 109 -1.74 -10.68 8.32
CA GLN A 109 -0.57 -10.24 9.11
C GLN A 109 -0.54 -8.73 9.33
N GLU A 110 -1.36 -7.94 8.59
CA GLU A 110 -1.37 -6.49 8.71
C GLU A 110 -1.96 -6.05 10.05
N PRO A 111 -1.18 -5.36 10.92
CA PRO A 111 -1.74 -4.72 12.09
C PRO A 111 -2.61 -3.54 11.65
N ASP A 112 -3.69 -3.26 12.38
CA ASP A 112 -4.54 -2.12 12.08
C ASP A 112 -3.79 -0.80 12.30
N PRO A 113 -3.55 0.01 11.26
CA PRO A 113 -3.16 1.41 11.41
C PRO A 113 -4.27 2.19 12.10
N ALA A 114 -4.15 2.36 13.39
CA ALA A 114 -5.21 2.88 14.24
C ALA A 114 -4.65 3.84 15.29
N LEU A 115 -4.48 5.10 14.90
CA LEU A 115 -4.19 6.17 15.86
C LEU A 115 -5.50 6.69 16.43
N GLY A 116 -5.84 6.25 17.64
CA GLY A 116 -7.12 6.56 18.29
C GLY A 116 -8.04 5.34 18.39
N ASN A 117 -9.24 5.55 18.94
CA ASN A 117 -10.17 4.48 19.26
C ASN A 117 -11.64 4.80 19.04
N GLY A 118 -11.98 5.91 18.43
CA GLY A 118 -13.35 6.36 18.36
C GLY A 118 -13.76 7.13 17.11
N GLY A 119 -14.89 7.81 17.23
CA GLY A 119 -15.54 8.52 16.13
C GLY A 119 -14.69 9.61 15.48
N LEU A 120 -13.85 10.30 16.26
CA LEU A 120 -12.94 11.32 15.73
C LEU A 120 -11.97 10.75 14.71
N GLY A 121 -11.32 9.63 15.05
CA GLY A 121 -10.36 8.97 14.16
C GLY A 121 -11.04 8.35 12.94
N ARG A 122 -12.24 7.78 13.10
CA ARG A 122 -12.98 7.22 11.96
C ARG A 122 -13.54 8.31 11.05
N LEU A 123 -13.93 9.46 11.57
CA LEU A 123 -14.33 10.62 10.76
C LEU A 123 -13.19 11.08 9.85
N ALA A 124 -11.96 11.18 10.39
CA ALA A 124 -10.78 11.51 9.60
C ALA A 124 -10.55 10.52 8.44
N ALA A 125 -10.67 9.21 8.71
CA ALA A 125 -10.55 8.16 7.69
C ALA A 125 -11.63 8.30 6.60
N CYS A 126 -12.89 8.54 6.98
CA CYS A 126 -13.99 8.73 6.03
C CYS A 126 -13.81 10.00 5.18
N PHE A 127 -13.27 11.07 5.75
CA PHE A 127 -12.97 12.27 4.99
C PHE A 127 -11.88 12.05 3.93
N LEU A 128 -10.82 11.32 4.28
CA LEU A 128 -9.77 10.98 3.32
C LEU A 128 -10.31 10.13 2.16
N ASP A 129 -11.14 9.14 2.44
CA ASP A 129 -11.80 8.32 1.41
C ASP A 129 -12.71 9.18 0.50
N SER A 130 -13.48 10.09 1.10
CA SER A 130 -14.38 10.99 0.36
C SER A 130 -13.60 11.95 -0.55
N LEU A 131 -12.51 12.53 -0.05
CA LEU A 131 -11.65 13.43 -0.83
C LEU A 131 -11.02 12.69 -2.01
N ALA A 132 -10.51 11.47 -1.79
CA ALA A 132 -9.96 10.65 -2.85
C ALA A 132 -11.02 10.30 -3.93
N THR A 133 -12.24 9.96 -3.51
CA THR A 133 -13.36 9.65 -4.43
C THR A 133 -13.77 10.86 -5.26
N LEU A 134 -13.72 12.06 -4.68
CA LEU A 134 -14.08 13.31 -5.34
C LEU A 134 -12.93 13.94 -6.13
N ASN A 135 -11.76 13.33 -6.15
CA ASN A 135 -10.53 13.83 -6.80
C ASN A 135 -10.06 15.21 -6.27
N TYR A 136 -10.14 15.41 -4.97
CA TYR A 136 -9.56 16.57 -4.29
C TYR A 136 -8.15 16.31 -3.82
#